data_2d159f8f0bb419708e47d3467de0daa4
#
_entry.id   2d159f8f0bb419708e47d3467de0daa4
#
_cell.length_a   1.000
_cell.length_b   1.000
_cell.length_c   1.000
_cell.angle_alpha   90.00
_cell.angle_beta   90.00
_cell.angle_gamma   90.00
#
_symmetry.space_group_name_H-M   'P 1'
#
loop_
_entity.id
_entity.type
_entity.pdbx_description
1 polymer ?
#
loop_
_entity_poly.entity_id
_entity_poly.type
_entity_poly.pdbx_seq_one_letter_code
_entity_poly.pdbx_strand_id
1 'polypeptide(L)'
;MKTRTLAVLALVAGLSTAGGVVVHLWSRGGGAGADPAEVVERILAAQHADVKGETRRLGDWRGRVLIVNYWATWCAPCREEIPVFVKLQERYGDRGLQFVGIAIDQPGKVAEFAREFGINYPLLLGGVETIELVRQVGNRAGVLPYTLVIDRKGNLVSRELGGLKEDRLEGLIHPLL
;
A
#
# COMPACT_ATOMS: atom_id res chain seq x y z
N MET A 1 -54.80 -13.99 -36.64
CA MET A 1 -53.38 -13.74 -36.87
C MET A 1 -52.80 -12.66 -35.89
N LYS A 2 -53.55 -11.63 -35.51
CA LYS A 2 -53.03 -10.51 -34.66
C LYS A 2 -52.72 -10.86 -33.22
N THR A 3 -53.42 -11.78 -32.58
CA THR A 3 -53.20 -12.19 -31.17
C THR A 3 -51.92 -13.01 -30.94
N ARG A 4 -51.53 -13.87 -31.91
CA ARG A 4 -50.29 -14.65 -31.83
C ARG A 4 -49.02 -13.80 -31.98
N THR A 5 -49.09 -12.74 -32.80
CA THR A 5 -47.97 -11.82 -33.03
C THR A 5 -47.71 -10.95 -31.80
N LEU A 6 -48.76 -10.50 -31.10
CA LEU A 6 -48.63 -9.73 -29.84
C LEU A 6 -48.06 -10.56 -28.70
N ALA A 7 -48.41 -11.84 -28.58
CA ALA A 7 -47.88 -12.73 -27.58
C ALA A 7 -46.37 -13.03 -27.78
N VAL A 8 -45.93 -13.18 -29.03
CA VAL A 8 -44.51 -13.39 -29.34
C VAL A 8 -43.67 -12.13 -29.05
N LEU A 9 -44.19 -10.94 -29.39
CA LEU A 9 -43.50 -9.67 -29.09
C LEU A 9 -43.37 -9.42 -27.58
N ALA A 10 -44.38 -9.76 -26.78
CA ALA A 10 -44.29 -9.64 -25.30
C ALA A 10 -43.27 -10.62 -24.70
N LEU A 11 -43.17 -11.84 -25.24
CA LEU A 11 -42.18 -12.83 -24.78
C LEU A 11 -40.73 -12.41 -25.11
N VAL A 12 -40.51 -11.85 -26.31
CA VAL A 12 -39.17 -11.36 -26.70
C VAL A 12 -38.76 -10.15 -25.88
N ALA A 13 -39.69 -9.21 -25.59
CA ALA A 13 -39.40 -8.06 -24.73
C ALA A 13 -39.10 -8.47 -23.28
N GLY A 14 -39.81 -9.46 -22.73
CA GLY A 14 -39.57 -9.99 -21.39
C GLY A 14 -38.21 -10.72 -21.25
N LEU A 15 -37.80 -11.48 -22.25
CA LEU A 15 -36.51 -12.15 -22.29
C LEU A 15 -35.34 -11.16 -22.44
N SER A 16 -35.52 -10.06 -23.17
CA SER A 16 -34.50 -9.02 -23.35
C SER A 16 -34.23 -8.25 -22.05
N THR A 17 -35.26 -7.96 -21.26
CA THR A 17 -35.11 -7.27 -19.98
C THR A 17 -34.48 -8.18 -18.93
N ALA A 18 -34.87 -9.45 -18.87
CA ALA A 18 -34.25 -10.42 -17.95
C ALA A 18 -32.78 -10.69 -18.29
N GLY A 19 -32.43 -10.83 -19.57
CA GLY A 19 -31.08 -10.99 -20.06
C GLY A 19 -30.20 -9.76 -19.75
N GLY A 20 -30.73 -8.56 -19.94
CA GLY A 20 -30.04 -7.30 -19.64
C GLY A 20 -29.73 -7.13 -18.14
N VAL A 21 -30.66 -7.50 -17.26
CA VAL A 21 -30.44 -7.47 -15.80
C VAL A 21 -29.39 -8.49 -15.36
N VAL A 22 -29.44 -9.72 -15.87
CA VAL A 22 -28.44 -10.76 -15.54
C VAL A 22 -27.05 -10.38 -16.04
N VAL A 23 -26.93 -9.84 -17.27
CA VAL A 23 -25.62 -9.36 -17.77
C VAL A 23 -25.12 -8.17 -16.95
N HIS A 24 -26.01 -7.25 -16.55
CA HIS A 24 -25.62 -6.11 -15.72
C HIS A 24 -25.21 -6.50 -14.30
N LEU A 25 -25.84 -7.49 -13.70
CA LEU A 25 -25.44 -8.06 -12.40
C LEU A 25 -24.13 -8.86 -12.52
N TRP A 26 -23.94 -9.58 -13.62
CA TRP A 26 -22.70 -10.32 -13.88
C TRP A 26 -21.51 -9.39 -14.18
N SER A 27 -21.72 -8.29 -14.90
CA SER A 27 -20.66 -7.30 -15.14
C SER A 27 -20.26 -6.52 -13.87
N ARG A 28 -21.12 -6.44 -12.86
CA ARG A 28 -20.79 -5.91 -11.53
C ARG A 28 -20.05 -6.91 -10.64
N GLY A 29 -20.18 -8.21 -10.90
CA GLY A 29 -19.47 -9.28 -10.15
C GLY A 29 -18.16 -9.75 -10.78
N GLY A 30 -17.80 -9.26 -11.97
CA GLY A 30 -16.61 -9.69 -12.71
C GLY A 30 -15.38 -8.89 -12.38
N GLY A 31 -14.50 -9.45 -11.51
CA GLY A 31 -13.09 -9.04 -11.43
C GLY A 31 -12.82 -7.74 -10.70
N ALA A 32 -13.51 -7.46 -9.60
CA ALA A 32 -13.07 -6.42 -8.67
C ALA A 32 -11.79 -6.90 -7.98
N GLY A 33 -10.63 -6.47 -8.47
CA GLY A 33 -9.46 -6.40 -7.62
C GLY A 33 -9.88 -5.68 -6.33
N ALA A 34 -9.36 -6.11 -5.17
CA ALA A 34 -9.72 -5.51 -3.88
C ALA A 34 -9.61 -3.97 -3.98
N ASP A 35 -10.58 -3.27 -3.42
CA ASP A 35 -10.55 -1.80 -3.38
C ASP A 35 -9.21 -1.36 -2.77
N PRO A 36 -8.45 -0.48 -3.42
CA PRO A 36 -7.19 0.01 -2.88
C PRO A 36 -7.30 0.56 -1.46
N ALA A 37 -8.43 1.18 -1.10
CA ALA A 37 -8.69 1.66 0.26
C ALA A 37 -8.81 0.49 1.25
N GLU A 38 -9.52 -0.58 0.90
CA GLU A 38 -9.64 -1.78 1.74
C GLU A 38 -8.27 -2.46 1.93
N VAL A 39 -7.46 -2.54 0.87
CA VAL A 39 -6.11 -3.12 0.97
C VAL A 39 -5.21 -2.27 1.87
N VAL A 40 -5.29 -0.94 1.78
CA VAL A 40 -4.54 -0.03 2.67
C VAL A 40 -4.96 -0.23 4.13
N GLU A 41 -6.24 -0.37 4.42
CA GLU A 41 -6.72 -0.69 5.77
C GLU A 41 -6.14 -2.04 6.27
N ARG A 42 -6.07 -3.05 5.43
CA ARG A 42 -5.42 -4.34 5.76
C ARG A 42 -3.93 -4.18 6.02
N ILE A 43 -3.23 -3.35 5.22
CA ILE A 43 -1.81 -3.01 5.43
C ILE A 43 -1.63 -2.30 6.78
N LEU A 44 -2.48 -1.33 7.11
CA LEU A 44 -2.42 -0.61 8.38
C LEU A 44 -2.74 -1.50 9.58
N ALA A 45 -3.61 -2.50 9.42
CA ALA A 45 -4.00 -3.44 10.46
C ALA A 45 -3.03 -4.62 10.63
N ALA A 46 -2.18 -4.91 9.62
CA ALA A 46 -1.25 -6.03 9.66
C ALA A 46 -0.26 -5.89 10.83
N GLN A 47 -0.03 -7.01 11.49
CA GLN A 47 0.90 -7.11 12.62
C GLN A 47 2.28 -7.52 12.12
N HIS A 48 3.30 -6.85 12.60
CA HIS A 48 4.70 -7.11 12.28
C HIS A 48 5.50 -7.15 13.58
N ALA A 49 6.48 -8.04 13.67
CA ALA A 49 7.50 -7.93 14.71
C ALA A 49 8.43 -6.76 14.38
N ASP A 50 8.85 -5.98 15.35
CA ASP A 50 9.98 -5.07 15.20
C ASP A 50 11.32 -5.81 15.40
N VAL A 51 12.42 -5.10 15.25
CA VAL A 51 13.78 -5.67 15.41
C VAL A 51 14.08 -6.16 16.82
N LYS A 52 13.24 -5.81 17.82
CA LYS A 52 13.35 -6.28 19.21
C LYS A 52 12.39 -7.44 19.50
N GLY A 53 11.54 -7.82 18.54
CA GLY A 53 10.53 -8.85 18.68
C GLY A 53 9.20 -8.36 19.24
N GLU A 54 9.00 -7.04 19.41
CA GLU A 54 7.74 -6.48 19.84
C GLU A 54 6.75 -6.41 18.66
N THR A 55 5.50 -6.78 18.90
CA THR A 55 4.45 -6.70 17.87
C THR A 55 3.97 -5.27 17.71
N ARG A 56 3.99 -4.77 16.48
CA ARG A 56 3.54 -3.43 16.06
C ARG A 56 2.61 -3.51 14.86
N ARG A 57 1.80 -2.48 14.67
CA ARG A 57 0.96 -2.29 13.48
C ARG A 57 1.25 -0.92 12.88
N LEU A 58 1.17 -0.80 11.56
CA LEU A 58 1.29 0.51 10.90
C LEU A 58 0.20 1.49 11.37
N GLY A 59 -0.97 0.97 11.73
CA GLY A 59 -2.07 1.75 12.31
C GLY A 59 -1.75 2.43 13.65
N ASP A 60 -0.68 2.04 14.33
CA ASP A 60 -0.24 2.69 15.58
C ASP A 60 0.26 4.13 15.33
N TRP A 61 0.60 4.47 14.08
CA TRP A 61 1.01 5.82 13.65
C TRP A 61 -0.09 6.60 12.89
N ARG A 62 -1.36 6.19 12.99
CA ARG A 62 -2.47 6.97 12.40
C ARG A 62 -2.48 8.41 12.92
N GLY A 63 -2.96 9.34 12.08
CA GLY A 63 -2.95 10.78 12.37
C GLY A 63 -1.66 11.50 11.97
N ARG A 64 -0.64 10.74 11.54
CA ARG A 64 0.60 11.27 10.95
C ARG A 64 0.60 11.10 9.44
N VAL A 65 1.41 11.88 8.75
CA VAL A 65 1.80 11.59 7.36
C VAL A 65 2.75 10.40 7.43
N LEU A 66 2.32 9.24 6.94
CA LEU A 66 3.04 7.99 7.09
C LEU A 66 3.74 7.62 5.79
N ILE A 67 5.04 7.42 5.85
CA ILE A 67 5.86 6.90 4.75
C ILE A 67 6.25 5.48 5.09
N VAL A 68 5.65 4.52 4.37
CA VAL A 68 5.91 3.09 4.55
C VAL A 68 6.84 2.63 3.44
N ASN A 69 8.08 2.30 3.79
CA ASN A 69 9.08 1.84 2.86
C ASN A 69 9.34 0.34 3.02
N TYR A 70 9.15 -0.40 1.94
CA TYR A 70 9.47 -1.84 1.86
C TYR A 70 10.86 -1.98 1.25
N TRP A 71 11.78 -2.61 1.98
CA TRP A 71 13.20 -2.63 1.68
C TRP A 71 13.92 -3.89 2.13
N ALA A 72 15.22 -4.02 1.80
CA ALA A 72 16.08 -5.08 2.32
C ALA A 72 17.55 -4.60 2.41
N THR A 73 18.35 -5.20 3.28
CA THR A 73 19.75 -4.83 3.48
C THR A 73 20.63 -5.11 2.26
N TRP A 74 20.28 -6.09 1.45
CA TRP A 74 20.95 -6.47 0.20
C TRP A 74 20.52 -5.67 -1.04
N CYS A 75 19.50 -4.81 -0.91
CA CYS A 75 18.94 -4.02 -2.00
C CYS A 75 19.73 -2.71 -2.15
N ALA A 76 20.55 -2.60 -3.20
CA ALA A 76 21.41 -1.43 -3.40
C ALA A 76 20.65 -0.09 -3.46
N PRO A 77 19.57 0.10 -4.27
CA PRO A 77 18.84 1.36 -4.28
C PRO A 77 18.12 1.66 -2.95
N CYS A 78 17.76 0.63 -2.14
CA CYS A 78 17.23 0.85 -0.81
C CYS A 78 18.27 1.50 0.12
N ARG A 79 19.52 1.05 0.04
CA ARG A 79 20.64 1.59 0.84
C ARG A 79 20.93 3.05 0.51
N GLU A 80 20.72 3.45 -0.75
CA GLU A 80 20.96 4.81 -1.22
C GLU A 80 19.89 5.81 -0.73
N GLU A 81 18.63 5.38 -0.56
CA GLU A 81 17.53 6.28 -0.13
C GLU A 81 17.43 6.43 1.39
N ILE A 82 17.87 5.44 2.18
CA ILE A 82 17.73 5.44 3.64
C ILE A 82 18.33 6.67 4.32
N PRO A 83 19.52 7.20 3.96
CA PRO A 83 20.05 8.43 4.53
C PRO A 83 19.13 9.65 4.32
N VAL A 84 18.42 9.70 3.19
CA VAL A 84 17.43 10.76 2.93
C VAL A 84 16.25 10.62 3.89
N PHE A 85 15.78 9.40 4.14
CA PHE A 85 14.68 9.14 5.06
C PHE A 85 15.05 9.52 6.51
N VAL A 86 16.25 9.18 6.96
CA VAL A 86 16.78 9.59 8.27
C VAL A 86 16.76 11.11 8.42
N LYS A 87 17.29 11.83 7.43
CA LYS A 87 17.31 13.30 7.40
C LYS A 87 15.91 13.91 7.45
N LEU A 88 14.97 13.37 6.66
CA LEU A 88 13.61 13.90 6.60
C LEU A 88 12.79 13.53 7.84
N GLN A 89 13.01 12.37 8.44
CA GLN A 89 12.43 12.01 9.73
C GLN A 89 12.88 12.99 10.83
N GLU A 90 14.15 13.33 10.90
CA GLU A 90 14.69 14.31 11.84
C GLU A 90 14.06 15.71 11.61
N ARG A 91 13.98 16.15 10.35
CA ARG A 91 13.48 17.48 9.98
C ARG A 91 11.98 17.68 10.21
N TYR A 92 11.18 16.65 9.95
CA TYR A 92 9.72 16.76 9.89
C TYR A 92 8.97 15.89 10.89
N GLY A 93 9.66 15.07 11.69
CA GLY A 93 9.03 14.18 12.68
C GLY A 93 8.13 14.94 13.66
N ASP A 94 8.60 16.06 14.20
CA ASP A 94 7.84 16.93 15.12
C ASP A 94 6.68 17.65 14.45
N ARG A 95 6.69 17.72 13.10
CA ARG A 95 5.60 18.29 12.29
C ARG A 95 4.56 17.25 11.88
N GLY A 96 4.70 16.02 12.37
CA GLY A 96 3.74 14.94 12.16
C GLY A 96 4.07 14.02 10.98
N LEU A 97 5.30 14.02 10.48
CA LEU A 97 5.81 12.98 9.59
C LEU A 97 6.21 11.73 10.39
N GLN A 98 6.01 10.56 9.82
CA GLN A 98 6.53 9.30 10.35
C GLN A 98 6.98 8.39 9.21
N PHE A 99 8.25 8.02 9.21
CA PHE A 99 8.74 6.90 8.42
C PHE A 99 8.58 5.59 9.18
N VAL A 100 8.26 4.52 8.47
CA VAL A 100 8.31 3.14 8.96
C VAL A 100 8.92 2.28 7.87
N GLY A 101 10.04 1.63 8.15
CA GLY A 101 10.66 0.66 7.25
C GLY A 101 10.13 -0.74 7.52
N ILE A 102 9.64 -1.44 6.50
CA ILE A 102 9.31 -2.87 6.57
C ILE A 102 10.40 -3.64 5.83
N ALA A 103 11.26 -4.31 6.57
CA ALA A 103 12.39 -5.04 6.04
C ALA A 103 12.01 -6.46 5.63
N ILE A 104 12.30 -6.84 4.40
CA ILE A 104 12.18 -8.21 3.89
C ILE A 104 13.55 -8.88 4.03
N ASP A 105 13.95 -9.12 5.27
CA ASP A 105 15.27 -9.65 5.61
C ASP A 105 15.29 -10.25 7.04
N GLN A 106 16.44 -10.81 7.42
CA GLN A 106 16.66 -11.41 8.73
C GLN A 106 16.79 -10.33 9.82
N PRO A 107 16.18 -10.51 11.01
CA PRO A 107 16.19 -9.51 12.09
C PRO A 107 17.57 -9.02 12.47
N GLY A 108 18.55 -9.92 12.59
CA GLY A 108 19.92 -9.59 12.96
C GLY A 108 20.61 -8.66 11.97
N LYS A 109 20.42 -8.91 10.65
CA LYS A 109 20.96 -8.06 9.59
C LYS A 109 20.32 -6.68 9.58
N VAL A 110 19.01 -6.63 9.80
CA VAL A 110 18.24 -5.36 9.88
C VAL A 110 18.72 -4.54 11.09
N ALA A 111 18.92 -5.15 12.24
CA ALA A 111 19.37 -4.47 13.44
C ALA A 111 20.83 -3.95 13.32
N GLU A 112 21.71 -4.70 12.66
CA GLU A 112 23.08 -4.27 12.36
C GLU A 112 23.08 -3.08 11.40
N PHE A 113 22.36 -3.19 10.32
CA PHE A 113 22.20 -2.14 9.31
C PHE A 113 21.61 -0.87 9.92
N ALA A 114 20.61 -0.98 10.80
CA ALA A 114 20.01 0.16 11.48
C ALA A 114 21.01 0.95 12.30
N ARG A 115 21.94 0.27 12.97
CA ARG A 115 23.02 0.92 13.73
C ARG A 115 24.04 1.58 12.81
N GLU A 116 24.45 0.89 11.74
CA GLU A 116 25.42 1.38 10.77
C GLU A 116 24.96 2.67 10.09
N PHE A 117 23.69 2.70 9.67
CA PHE A 117 23.10 3.83 8.92
C PHE A 117 22.41 4.87 9.81
N GLY A 118 22.43 4.70 11.14
CA GLY A 118 21.83 5.63 12.09
C GLY A 118 20.32 5.80 11.89
N ILE A 119 19.59 4.71 11.55
CA ILE A 119 18.15 4.78 11.29
C ILE A 119 17.42 5.22 12.56
N ASN A 120 16.69 6.33 12.47
CA ASN A 120 16.01 7.02 13.56
C ASN A 120 14.48 6.87 13.52
N TYR A 121 13.96 5.89 12.78
CA TYR A 121 12.54 5.58 12.67
C TYR A 121 12.29 4.08 12.86
N PRO A 122 11.03 3.66 13.16
CA PRO A 122 10.68 2.27 13.40
C PRO A 122 11.00 1.36 12.22
N LEU A 123 11.57 0.20 12.54
CA LEU A 123 11.82 -0.89 11.60
C LEU A 123 11.01 -2.12 12.01
N LEU A 124 10.21 -2.59 11.07
CA LEU A 124 9.38 -3.77 11.19
C LEU A 124 9.90 -4.86 10.24
N LEU A 125 9.58 -6.11 10.54
CA LEU A 125 9.95 -7.26 9.74
C LEU A 125 8.75 -7.71 8.92
N GLY A 126 8.93 -7.83 7.60
CA GLY A 126 7.92 -8.32 6.68
C GLY A 126 8.25 -9.71 6.17
N GLY A 127 7.22 -10.50 5.91
CA GLY A 127 7.30 -11.82 5.29
C GLY A 127 6.64 -11.87 3.91
N VAL A 128 6.33 -13.10 3.46
CA VAL A 128 5.67 -13.35 2.17
C VAL A 128 4.29 -12.69 2.11
N GLU A 129 3.54 -12.73 3.20
CA GLU A 129 2.23 -12.10 3.33
C GLU A 129 2.30 -10.58 3.13
N THR A 130 3.38 -9.94 3.58
CA THR A 130 3.64 -8.51 3.36
C THR A 130 3.80 -8.19 1.88
N ILE A 131 4.58 -9.00 1.16
CA ILE A 131 4.78 -8.85 -0.29
C ILE A 131 3.45 -9.04 -1.03
N GLU A 132 2.62 -10.00 -0.60
CA GLU A 132 1.31 -10.25 -1.23
C GLU A 132 0.36 -9.05 -1.04
N LEU A 133 0.36 -8.41 0.12
CA LEU A 133 -0.43 -7.20 0.35
C LEU A 133 0.02 -6.04 -0.56
N VAL A 134 1.33 -5.78 -0.68
CA VAL A 134 1.82 -4.68 -1.52
C VAL A 134 1.65 -4.93 -3.01
N ARG A 135 1.55 -6.17 -3.47
CA ARG A 135 1.18 -6.50 -4.85
C ARG A 135 -0.20 -5.97 -5.21
N GLN A 136 -1.15 -6.02 -4.27
CA GLN A 136 -2.52 -5.56 -4.46
C GLN A 136 -2.63 -4.02 -4.54
N VAL A 137 -1.63 -3.29 -4.04
CA VAL A 137 -1.58 -1.81 -4.11
C VAL A 137 -0.52 -1.29 -5.08
N GLY A 138 -0.17 -2.07 -6.10
CA GLY A 138 0.60 -1.59 -7.26
C GLY A 138 1.97 -2.21 -7.45
N ASN A 139 2.58 -2.84 -6.43
CA ASN A 139 3.86 -3.53 -6.58
C ASN A 139 3.68 -4.97 -7.11
N ARG A 140 3.07 -5.11 -8.28
CA ARG A 140 2.73 -6.43 -8.86
C ARG A 140 3.91 -7.38 -8.99
N ALA A 141 5.09 -6.84 -9.26
CA ALA A 141 6.32 -7.63 -9.42
C ALA A 141 7.01 -7.96 -8.09
N GLY A 142 6.60 -7.34 -6.96
CA GLY A 142 7.23 -7.53 -5.65
C GLY A 142 8.67 -7.03 -5.59
N VAL A 143 9.00 -5.97 -6.34
CA VAL A 143 10.35 -5.38 -6.38
C VAL A 143 10.58 -4.41 -5.22
N LEU A 144 11.86 -4.20 -4.87
CA LEU A 144 12.30 -3.28 -3.82
C LEU A 144 13.24 -2.21 -4.40
N PRO A 145 13.26 -1.00 -3.82
CA PRO A 145 12.36 -0.53 -2.77
C PRO A 145 10.97 -0.21 -3.31
N TYR A 146 10.00 -0.21 -2.43
CA TYR A 146 8.65 0.23 -2.73
C TYR A 146 8.14 1.09 -1.57
N THR A 147 7.61 2.28 -1.87
CA THR A 147 7.20 3.24 -0.85
C THR A 147 5.75 3.65 -1.02
N LEU A 148 4.99 3.60 0.06
CA LEU A 148 3.64 4.13 0.16
C LEU A 148 3.67 5.44 0.93
N VAL A 149 2.96 6.45 0.42
CA VAL A 149 2.70 7.72 1.13
C VAL A 149 1.24 7.73 1.53
N ILE A 150 0.98 7.80 2.84
CA ILE A 150 -0.36 7.75 3.42
C ILE A 150 -0.59 9.05 4.19
N ASP A 151 -1.72 9.70 3.97
CA ASP A 151 -2.07 10.95 4.65
C ASP A 151 -2.52 10.73 6.10
N ARG A 152 -2.75 11.81 6.84
CA ARG A 152 -3.20 11.77 8.25
C ARG A 152 -4.55 11.08 8.44
N LYS A 153 -5.37 10.97 7.38
CA LYS A 153 -6.69 10.31 7.40
C LYS A 153 -6.60 8.81 7.08
N GLY A 154 -5.42 8.33 6.67
CA GLY A 154 -5.20 6.95 6.26
C GLY A 154 -5.41 6.71 4.76
N ASN A 155 -5.56 7.75 3.94
CA ASN A 155 -5.70 7.60 2.50
C ASN A 155 -4.34 7.43 1.84
N LEU A 156 -4.25 6.52 0.89
CA LEU A 156 -3.06 6.34 0.07
C LEU A 156 -2.95 7.47 -0.97
N VAL A 157 -1.93 8.32 -0.80
CA VAL A 157 -1.68 9.49 -1.65
C VAL A 157 -0.75 9.15 -2.80
N SER A 158 0.31 8.38 -2.56
CA SER A 158 1.27 7.99 -3.60
C SER A 158 1.83 6.60 -3.38
N ARG A 159 2.30 6.02 -4.49
CA ARG A 159 3.01 4.75 -4.59
C ARG A 159 4.24 4.97 -5.43
N GLU A 160 5.40 4.73 -4.84
CA GLU A 160 6.67 4.97 -5.50
C GLU A 160 7.43 3.64 -5.64
N LEU A 161 7.84 3.32 -6.85
CA LEU A 161 8.61 2.12 -7.17
C LEU A 161 10.04 2.52 -7.48
N GLY A 162 11.01 1.89 -6.83
CA GLY A 162 12.42 2.22 -6.94
C GLY A 162 12.87 3.31 -5.96
N GLY A 163 14.17 3.61 -5.95
CA GLY A 163 14.78 4.53 -5.00
C GLY A 163 14.27 5.98 -5.13
N LEU A 164 14.03 6.62 -4.00
CA LEU A 164 13.51 7.98 -3.90
C LEU A 164 14.63 8.97 -3.59
N LYS A 165 14.63 10.08 -4.33
CA LYS A 165 15.48 11.23 -4.05
C LYS A 165 14.76 12.22 -3.12
N GLU A 166 15.55 13.07 -2.43
CA GLU A 166 15.05 14.01 -1.43
C GLU A 166 14.00 14.98 -2.00
N ASP A 167 14.28 15.60 -3.15
CA ASP A 167 13.38 16.54 -3.81
C ASP A 167 12.02 15.93 -4.17
N ARG A 168 12.03 14.69 -4.67
CA ARG A 168 10.79 13.95 -4.97
C ARG A 168 9.99 13.70 -3.71
N LEU A 169 10.65 13.23 -2.65
CA LEU A 169 9.98 12.88 -1.41
C LEU A 169 9.47 14.13 -0.67
N GLU A 170 10.24 15.21 -0.62
CA GLU A 170 9.78 16.50 -0.07
C GLU A 170 8.56 17.03 -0.82
N GLY A 171 8.54 16.95 -2.15
CA GLY A 171 7.39 17.35 -2.96
C GLY A 171 6.11 16.54 -2.64
N LEU A 172 6.24 15.28 -2.22
CA LEU A 172 5.11 14.45 -1.81
C LEU A 172 4.62 14.76 -0.40
N ILE A 173 5.54 15.02 0.55
CA ILE A 173 5.17 15.19 1.96
C ILE A 173 4.77 16.63 2.32
N HIS A 174 5.36 17.64 1.70
CA HIS A 174 5.08 19.05 2.02
C HIS A 174 3.58 19.43 2.00
N PRO A 175 2.80 19.01 0.99
CA PRO A 175 1.36 19.32 0.95
C PRO A 175 0.54 18.63 2.04
N LEU A 176 1.10 17.62 2.73
CA LEU A 176 0.41 16.79 3.71
C LEU A 176 0.74 17.18 5.16
N LEU A 177 1.81 17.95 5.37
CA LEU A 177 2.25 18.44 6.69
C LEU A 177 1.45 19.67 7.14
#